data_d5ec33611e76655d07de930a02c757df
#
_entry.id   d5ec33611e76655d07de930a02c757df
#
_cell.length_a   1.000
_cell.length_b   1.000
_cell.length_c   1.000
_cell.angle_alpha   90.00
_cell.angle_beta   90.00
_cell.angle_gamma   90.00
#
_symmetry.space_group_name_H-M   'P 1'
#
loop_
_entity.id
_entity.type
_entity.pdbx_description
1 polymer ?
#
loop_
_entity_poly.entity_id
_entity_poly.type
_entity_poly.pdbx_seq_one_letter_code
_entity_poly.pdbx_strand_id
1 'polypeptide(L)'
;VRPHPEVRPHVEPLVGKQIINPEFIAGRNPAAVQAALAAAQAKGVSQELLDKMEGYTGTVAVFKTGRPGPVIAVRFDIDCVEVSEAQEPQHRPFAEGWSSQNPGRMHSCGHDGHLTMGVGLCSWIAENLDKLCGTIKVLFQPAEEGNKNKPKTSTPIFNFF
;
A
#
# COMPACT_ATOMS: atom_id res chain seq x y z
N VAL A 1 30.03 -12.00 -16.41
CA VAL A 1 28.80 -12.09 -17.24
C VAL A 1 28.51 -10.68 -17.72
N ARG A 2 28.54 -10.44 -19.04
CA ARG A 2 28.20 -9.11 -19.59
C ARG A 2 26.71 -8.86 -19.33
N PRO A 3 26.31 -7.68 -18.86
CA PRO A 3 24.89 -7.37 -18.72
C PRO A 3 24.22 -7.43 -20.09
N HIS A 4 23.04 -8.04 -20.13
CA HIS A 4 22.21 -8.08 -21.34
C HIS A 4 21.89 -6.63 -21.73
N PRO A 5 22.14 -6.17 -22.97
CA PRO A 5 22.14 -4.74 -23.30
C PRO A 5 20.76 -4.06 -23.25
N GLU A 6 19.67 -4.79 -22.99
CA GLU A 6 18.31 -4.26 -23.13
C GLU A 6 17.52 -4.08 -21.82
N VAL A 7 18.05 -4.48 -20.66
CA VAL A 7 17.30 -4.35 -19.39
C VAL A 7 18.00 -3.38 -18.46
N ARG A 8 17.56 -2.14 -18.49
CA ARG A 8 17.97 -1.13 -17.49
C ARG A 8 17.25 -1.38 -16.17
N PRO A 9 17.88 -1.11 -15.04
CA PRO A 9 17.19 -1.07 -13.75
C PRO A 9 15.96 -0.14 -13.85
N HIS A 10 14.81 -0.65 -13.42
CA HIS A 10 13.55 0.06 -13.58
C HIS A 10 12.67 -0.13 -12.35
N VAL A 11 12.05 0.95 -11.90
CA VAL A 11 11.04 0.93 -10.83
C VAL A 11 9.71 1.38 -11.41
N GLU A 12 8.70 0.54 -11.26
CA GLU A 12 7.36 0.79 -11.76
C GLU A 12 6.34 0.69 -10.63
N PRO A 13 5.58 1.75 -10.33
CA PRO A 13 4.43 1.67 -9.44
C PRO A 13 3.21 1.15 -10.23
N LEU A 14 2.61 0.07 -9.77
CA LEU A 14 1.33 -0.43 -10.25
C LEU A 14 0.24 -0.04 -9.27
N VAL A 15 -0.84 0.53 -9.74
CA VAL A 15 -1.95 1.05 -8.92
C VAL A 15 -3.32 0.78 -9.56
N GLY A 16 -4.37 0.96 -8.78
CA GLY A 16 -5.74 0.89 -9.27
C GLY A 16 -6.11 -0.48 -9.83
N LYS A 17 -6.89 -0.52 -10.88
CA LYS A 17 -7.33 -1.76 -11.54
C LYS A 17 -6.22 -2.58 -12.19
N GLN A 18 -5.01 -2.05 -12.33
CA GLN A 18 -3.85 -2.82 -12.77
C GLN A 18 -3.53 -3.98 -11.82
N ILE A 19 -3.84 -3.82 -10.53
CA ILE A 19 -3.50 -4.76 -9.46
C ILE A 19 -4.69 -5.21 -8.64
N ILE A 20 -5.81 -4.48 -8.66
CA ILE A 20 -6.98 -4.75 -7.83
C ILE A 20 -8.12 -5.27 -8.71
N ASN A 21 -8.64 -6.45 -8.37
CA ASN A 21 -9.88 -6.94 -8.97
C ASN A 21 -11.09 -6.36 -8.22
N PRO A 22 -11.91 -5.50 -8.87
CA PRO A 22 -13.08 -4.89 -8.25
C PRO A 22 -14.12 -5.89 -7.72
N GLU A 23 -14.19 -7.09 -8.28
CA GLU A 23 -15.14 -8.14 -7.87
C GLU A 23 -14.91 -8.62 -6.43
N PHE A 24 -13.68 -8.51 -5.93
CA PHE A 24 -13.32 -8.91 -4.57
C PHE A 24 -13.47 -7.79 -3.55
N ILE A 25 -13.84 -6.58 -3.98
CA ILE A 25 -14.02 -5.43 -3.08
C ILE A 25 -15.46 -5.38 -2.58
N ALA A 26 -15.63 -5.65 -1.31
CA ALA A 26 -16.91 -5.52 -0.64
C ALA A 26 -17.04 -4.18 0.08
N GLY A 27 -18.24 -3.58 0.02
CA GLY A 27 -18.59 -2.47 0.92
C GLY A 27 -17.97 -1.12 0.58
N ARG A 28 -17.60 -0.87 -0.68
CA ARG A 28 -17.11 0.43 -1.12
C ARG A 28 -18.21 1.51 -0.99
N ASN A 29 -17.90 2.57 -0.28
CA ASN A 29 -18.77 3.75 -0.16
C ASN A 29 -18.31 4.85 -1.13
N PRO A 30 -19.08 5.15 -2.20
CA PRO A 30 -18.66 6.14 -3.20
C PRO A 30 -18.41 7.54 -2.63
N ALA A 31 -19.24 7.97 -1.68
CA ALA A 31 -19.08 9.30 -1.06
C ALA A 31 -17.78 9.39 -0.24
N ALA A 32 -17.45 8.33 0.52
CA ALA A 32 -16.19 8.28 1.27
C ALA A 32 -14.98 8.25 0.33
N VAL A 33 -15.07 7.54 -0.81
CA VAL A 33 -14.02 7.53 -1.83
C VAL A 33 -13.80 8.94 -2.40
N GLN A 34 -14.86 9.66 -2.76
CA GLN A 34 -14.75 11.02 -3.28
C GLN A 34 -14.13 11.97 -2.25
N ALA A 35 -14.55 11.88 -0.99
CA ALA A 35 -13.96 12.68 0.09
C ALA A 35 -12.47 12.37 0.28
N ALA A 36 -12.07 11.11 0.22
CA ALA A 36 -10.67 10.70 0.32
C ALA A 36 -9.82 11.19 -0.87
N LEU A 37 -10.35 11.13 -2.09
CA LEU A 37 -9.66 11.67 -3.28
C LEU A 37 -9.46 13.18 -3.17
N ALA A 38 -10.49 13.93 -2.75
CA ALA A 38 -10.37 15.37 -2.54
C ALA A 38 -9.35 15.70 -1.44
N ALA A 39 -9.33 14.95 -0.35
CA ALA A 39 -8.35 15.13 0.72
C ALA A 39 -6.91 14.81 0.26
N ALA A 40 -6.73 13.78 -0.56
CA ALA A 40 -5.42 13.42 -1.13
C ALA A 40 -4.94 14.52 -2.09
N GLN A 41 -5.82 15.05 -2.93
CA GLN A 41 -5.49 16.17 -3.84
C GLN A 41 -5.09 17.42 -3.05
N ALA A 42 -5.81 17.75 -1.97
CA ALA A 42 -5.49 18.88 -1.11
C ALA A 42 -4.12 18.72 -0.42
N LYS A 43 -3.65 17.48 -0.23
CA LYS A 43 -2.31 17.15 0.30
C LYS A 43 -1.23 17.07 -0.79
N GLY A 44 -1.54 17.45 -2.03
CA GLY A 44 -0.58 17.55 -3.12
C GLY A 44 -0.40 16.28 -3.96
N VAL A 45 -1.27 15.28 -3.84
CA VAL A 45 -1.27 14.12 -4.74
C VAL A 45 -1.73 14.59 -6.13
N SER A 46 -0.98 14.26 -7.17
CA SER A 46 -1.29 14.70 -8.53
C SER A 46 -2.60 14.07 -9.05
N GLN A 47 -3.34 14.84 -9.85
CA GLN A 47 -4.57 14.33 -10.47
C GLN A 47 -4.31 13.10 -11.35
N GLU A 48 -3.19 13.08 -12.08
CA GLU A 48 -2.80 11.94 -12.90
C GLU A 48 -2.69 10.63 -12.09
N LEU A 49 -2.11 10.70 -10.88
CA LEU A 49 -2.01 9.54 -10.01
C LEU A 49 -3.37 9.13 -9.44
N LEU A 50 -4.20 10.11 -9.03
CA LEU A 50 -5.56 9.85 -8.54
C LEU A 50 -6.43 9.17 -9.60
N ASP A 51 -6.31 9.61 -10.85
CA ASP A 51 -7.03 9.02 -11.98
C ASP A 51 -6.58 7.56 -12.22
N LYS A 52 -5.27 7.29 -12.16
CA LYS A 52 -4.73 5.93 -12.27
C LYS A 52 -5.16 5.02 -11.11
N MET A 53 -5.26 5.56 -9.91
CA MET A 53 -5.70 4.82 -8.72
C MET A 53 -7.19 4.49 -8.76
N GLU A 54 -8.03 5.26 -9.43
CA GLU A 54 -9.49 5.09 -9.49
C GLU A 54 -10.13 4.92 -8.09
N GLY A 55 -9.53 5.53 -7.07
CA GLY A 55 -9.96 5.43 -5.68
C GLY A 55 -9.64 4.08 -5.01
N TYR A 56 -8.78 3.27 -5.58
CA TYR A 56 -8.21 2.08 -4.93
C TYR A 56 -6.88 2.45 -4.27
N THR A 57 -6.67 2.03 -3.03
CA THR A 57 -5.54 2.46 -2.21
C THR A 57 -4.32 1.53 -2.26
N GLY A 58 -4.46 0.32 -2.80
CA GLY A 58 -3.35 -0.62 -2.96
C GLY A 58 -2.31 -0.16 -3.98
N THR A 59 -1.06 -0.49 -3.70
CA THR A 59 0.06 -0.18 -4.60
C THR A 59 1.05 -1.34 -4.64
N VAL A 60 1.67 -1.57 -5.78
CA VAL A 60 2.81 -2.49 -5.92
C VAL A 60 3.98 -1.75 -6.55
N ALA A 61 5.08 -1.68 -5.83
CA ALA A 61 6.34 -1.22 -6.38
C ALA A 61 7.11 -2.40 -6.97
N VAL A 62 7.39 -2.35 -8.27
CA VAL A 62 8.12 -3.39 -8.99
C VAL A 62 9.54 -2.89 -9.29
N PHE A 63 10.53 -3.56 -8.72
CA PHE A 63 11.95 -3.26 -8.91
C PHE A 63 12.57 -4.33 -9.81
N LYS A 64 12.90 -3.97 -11.05
CA LYS A 64 13.59 -4.84 -12.01
C LYS A 64 15.07 -4.48 -12.02
N THR A 65 15.91 -5.39 -11.56
CA THR A 65 17.37 -5.12 -11.46
C THR A 65 18.11 -5.17 -12.79
N GLY A 66 17.49 -5.71 -13.82
CA GLY A 66 18.13 -5.97 -15.11
C GLY A 66 19.09 -7.17 -15.10
N ARG A 67 19.23 -7.86 -13.98
CA ARG A 67 20.06 -9.05 -13.82
C ARG A 67 19.20 -10.29 -13.60
N PRO A 68 19.60 -11.46 -14.15
CA PRO A 68 18.89 -12.71 -13.89
C PRO A 68 18.85 -13.01 -12.38
N GLY A 69 17.71 -13.54 -11.93
CA GLY A 69 17.52 -13.90 -10.53
C GLY A 69 16.05 -14.24 -10.25
N PRO A 70 15.72 -14.55 -9.00
CA PRO A 70 14.37 -14.89 -8.60
C PRO A 70 13.41 -13.69 -8.68
N VAL A 71 12.11 -13.99 -8.70
CA VAL A 71 11.06 -13.01 -8.42
C VAL A 71 10.65 -13.17 -6.96
N ILE A 72 10.82 -12.13 -6.17
CA ILE A 72 10.49 -12.09 -4.74
C ILE A 72 9.36 -11.10 -4.54
N ALA A 73 8.34 -11.48 -3.77
CA ALA A 73 7.26 -10.59 -3.35
C ALA A 73 7.27 -10.45 -1.82
N VAL A 74 7.16 -9.22 -1.33
CA VAL A 74 7.04 -8.89 0.09
C VAL A 74 5.77 -8.08 0.27
N ARG A 75 4.90 -8.48 1.21
CA ARG A 75 3.61 -7.82 1.47
C ARG A 75 3.65 -7.05 2.78
N PHE A 76 3.08 -5.86 2.74
CA PHE A 76 2.82 -5.00 3.88
C PHE A 76 1.35 -4.58 3.84
N ASP A 77 0.64 -4.82 4.92
CA ASP A 77 -0.76 -4.43 5.03
C ASP A 77 -0.85 -2.95 5.43
N ILE A 78 -1.84 -2.22 4.90
CA ILE A 78 -1.90 -0.76 5.06
C ILE A 78 -3.26 -0.25 5.53
N ASP A 79 -4.22 -1.15 5.75
CA ASP A 79 -5.53 -0.80 6.27
C ASP A 79 -5.52 -0.62 7.79
N CYS A 80 -6.60 -0.06 8.32
CA CYS A 80 -6.81 0.15 9.74
C CYS A 80 -8.08 -0.56 10.21
N VAL A 81 -8.24 -0.68 11.51
CA VAL A 81 -9.42 -1.28 12.14
C VAL A 81 -10.48 -0.23 12.50
N GLU A 82 -11.74 -0.68 12.57
CA GLU A 82 -12.87 0.15 12.99
C GLU A 82 -12.97 0.21 14.53
N VAL A 83 -11.99 0.87 15.14
CA VAL A 83 -11.88 1.10 16.59
C VAL A 83 -11.58 2.57 16.82
N SER A 84 -12.24 3.18 17.82
CA SER A 84 -11.93 4.54 18.23
C SER A 84 -10.63 4.55 19.04
N GLU A 85 -9.71 5.41 18.67
CA GLU A 85 -8.49 5.62 19.42
C GLU A 85 -8.76 6.39 20.72
N ALA A 86 -8.10 5.98 21.80
CA ALA A 86 -8.22 6.65 23.09
C ALA A 86 -7.74 8.11 23.00
N GLN A 87 -8.55 9.02 23.55
CA GLN A 87 -8.22 10.46 23.60
C GLN A 87 -7.96 10.88 25.04
N GLU A 88 -7.02 10.22 25.66
CA GLU A 88 -6.66 10.42 27.07
C GLU A 88 -5.19 10.82 27.18
N PRO A 89 -4.81 11.65 28.16
CA PRO A 89 -3.42 12.10 28.36
C PRO A 89 -2.42 10.94 28.55
N GLN A 90 -2.88 9.77 29.00
CA GLN A 90 -2.05 8.57 29.18
C GLN A 90 -1.77 7.85 27.86
N HIS A 91 -2.58 8.11 26.83
CA HIS A 91 -2.36 7.57 25.49
C HIS A 91 -1.36 8.44 24.75
N ARG A 92 -0.16 7.92 24.58
CA ARG A 92 0.97 8.67 24.02
C ARG A 92 0.67 9.32 22.66
N PRO A 93 0.03 8.64 21.68
CA PRO A 93 -0.34 9.26 20.42
C PRO A 93 -1.21 10.51 20.58
N PHE A 94 -2.16 10.46 21.51
CA PHE A 94 -3.00 11.62 21.81
C PHE A 94 -2.21 12.73 22.50
N ALA A 95 -1.43 12.39 23.53
CA ALA A 95 -0.65 13.36 24.30
C ALA A 95 0.40 14.08 23.42
N GLU A 96 0.96 13.41 22.42
CA GLU A 96 1.96 13.94 21.51
C GLU A 96 1.38 14.49 20.19
N GLY A 97 0.06 14.45 20.00
CA GLY A 97 -0.65 15.11 18.89
C GLY A 97 -0.59 14.37 17.55
N TRP A 98 -0.35 13.05 17.54
CA TRP A 98 -0.32 12.23 16.33
C TRP A 98 -1.30 11.04 16.34
N SER A 99 -2.31 11.08 17.19
CA SER A 99 -3.42 10.14 17.16
C SER A 99 -4.23 10.23 15.86
N SER A 100 -5.05 9.22 15.60
CA SER A 100 -5.89 9.17 14.42
C SER A 100 -6.76 10.41 14.26
N GLN A 101 -6.75 11.00 13.08
CA GLN A 101 -7.65 12.09 12.69
C GLN A 101 -8.97 11.60 12.09
N ASN A 102 -9.17 10.29 12.00
CA ASN A 102 -10.36 9.65 11.46
C ASN A 102 -11.17 9.02 12.60
N PRO A 103 -12.25 9.64 13.07
CA PRO A 103 -13.06 9.13 14.17
C PRO A 103 -13.52 7.69 13.91
N GLY A 104 -13.42 6.82 14.91
CA GLY A 104 -13.80 5.42 14.81
C GLY A 104 -12.81 4.53 14.06
N ARG A 105 -11.60 5.01 13.76
CA ARG A 105 -10.57 4.25 13.03
C ARG A 105 -9.18 4.51 13.60
N MET A 106 -8.40 3.45 13.77
CA MET A 106 -7.01 3.53 14.21
C MET A 106 -6.19 2.34 13.74
N HIS A 107 -4.87 2.46 13.79
CA HIS A 107 -3.93 1.38 13.52
C HIS A 107 -3.58 0.56 14.77
N SER A 108 -4.59 -0.04 15.42
CA SER A 108 -4.34 -0.86 16.61
C SER A 108 -3.79 -2.27 16.30
N CYS A 109 -3.78 -2.69 15.04
CA CYS A 109 -3.17 -3.93 14.59
C CYS A 109 -1.68 -3.79 14.21
N GLY A 110 -1.21 -2.55 13.98
CA GLY A 110 0.21 -2.28 13.66
C GLY A 110 0.52 -2.16 12.16
N HIS A 111 -0.47 -1.99 11.31
CA HIS A 111 -0.26 -1.83 9.86
C HIS A 111 0.41 -0.49 9.50
N ASP A 112 0.40 0.51 10.35
CA ASP A 112 1.24 1.70 10.26
C ASP A 112 2.74 1.36 10.34
N GLY A 113 3.11 0.42 11.20
CA GLY A 113 4.45 -0.16 11.25
C GLY A 113 4.78 -0.93 9.97
N HIS A 114 3.84 -1.75 9.44
CA HIS A 114 3.98 -2.42 8.15
C HIS A 114 4.23 -1.42 7.02
N LEU A 115 3.41 -0.36 6.92
CA LEU A 115 3.58 0.69 5.92
C LEU A 115 4.96 1.34 6.01
N THR A 116 5.40 1.68 7.22
CA THR A 116 6.69 2.30 7.48
C THR A 116 7.85 1.38 7.03
N MET A 117 7.79 0.09 7.39
CA MET A 117 8.78 -0.90 6.96
C MET A 117 8.78 -1.07 5.43
N GLY A 118 7.60 -1.09 4.80
CA GLY A 118 7.48 -1.22 3.35
C GLY A 118 8.10 -0.04 2.61
N VAL A 119 7.87 1.19 3.06
CA VAL A 119 8.46 2.41 2.49
C VAL A 119 9.98 2.39 2.70
N GLY A 120 10.45 2.03 3.90
CA GLY A 120 11.89 1.90 4.19
C GLY A 120 12.56 0.85 3.30
N LEU A 121 11.91 -0.31 3.09
CA LEU A 121 12.40 -1.35 2.19
C LEU A 121 12.47 -0.85 0.75
N CYS A 122 11.45 -0.14 0.25
CA CYS A 122 11.49 0.44 -1.09
C CYS A 122 12.68 1.40 -1.28
N SER A 123 12.92 2.28 -0.30
CA SER A 123 14.05 3.21 -0.32
C SER A 123 15.38 2.45 -0.36
N TRP A 124 15.53 1.45 0.52
CA TRP A 124 16.73 0.64 0.57
C TRP A 124 17.00 -0.13 -0.74
N ILE A 125 15.94 -0.74 -1.33
CA ILE A 125 16.06 -1.43 -2.63
C ILE A 125 16.50 -0.45 -3.72
N ALA A 126 15.89 0.74 -3.79
CA ALA A 126 16.23 1.75 -4.79
C ALA A 126 17.70 2.18 -4.70
N GLU A 127 18.22 2.37 -3.48
CA GLU A 127 19.61 2.74 -3.22
C GLU A 127 20.61 1.62 -3.50
N ASN A 128 20.18 0.35 -3.49
CA ASN A 128 21.03 -0.82 -3.66
C ASN A 128 20.69 -1.66 -4.89
N LEU A 129 19.95 -1.10 -5.85
CA LEU A 129 19.44 -1.84 -7.01
C LEU A 129 20.58 -2.49 -7.84
N ASP A 130 21.73 -1.84 -7.87
CA ASP A 130 22.96 -2.31 -8.52
C ASP A 130 23.61 -3.54 -7.84
N LYS A 131 23.27 -3.83 -6.59
CA LYS A 131 23.77 -4.97 -5.82
C LYS A 131 22.83 -6.17 -5.80
N LEU A 132 21.57 -5.96 -6.24
CA LEU A 132 20.51 -6.96 -6.20
C LEU A 132 20.38 -7.66 -7.56
N CYS A 133 19.71 -8.80 -7.62
CA CYS A 133 19.40 -9.55 -8.85
C CYS A 133 17.94 -9.97 -8.88
N GLY A 134 17.42 -10.27 -10.10
CA GLY A 134 16.03 -10.66 -10.30
C GLY A 134 15.03 -9.49 -10.25
N THR A 135 13.83 -9.77 -9.76
CA THR A 135 12.75 -8.79 -9.63
C THR A 135 12.22 -8.82 -8.19
N ILE A 136 12.04 -7.65 -7.59
CA ILE A 136 11.46 -7.52 -6.27
C ILE A 136 10.14 -6.76 -6.38
N LYS A 137 9.08 -7.31 -5.83
CA LYS A 137 7.74 -6.69 -5.77
C LYS A 137 7.42 -6.38 -4.31
N VAL A 138 7.20 -5.11 -4.00
CA VAL A 138 6.76 -4.67 -2.67
C VAL A 138 5.29 -4.29 -2.76
N LEU A 139 4.46 -5.03 -2.03
CA LEU A 139 3.01 -4.95 -2.08
C LEU A 139 2.51 -4.20 -0.86
N PHE A 140 1.74 -3.14 -1.07
CA PHE A 140 1.00 -2.43 -0.03
C PHE A 140 -0.47 -2.81 -0.14
N GLN A 141 -0.88 -3.76 0.72
CA GLN A 141 -2.20 -4.38 0.64
C GLN A 141 -3.23 -3.65 1.48
N PRO A 142 -4.31 -3.11 0.89
CA PRO A 142 -5.48 -2.63 1.60
C PRO A 142 -6.42 -3.79 1.97
N ALA A 143 -7.20 -3.64 3.04
CA ALA A 143 -8.28 -4.55 3.44
C ALA A 143 -7.85 -5.98 3.81
N GLU A 144 -6.76 -6.11 4.59
CA GLU A 144 -6.36 -7.37 5.23
C GLU A 144 -7.33 -7.73 6.37
N GLU A 145 -7.71 -6.73 7.19
CA GLU A 145 -8.57 -6.91 8.38
C GLU A 145 -9.98 -7.43 8.04
N GLY A 146 -10.46 -7.16 6.86
CA GLY A 146 -11.76 -7.60 6.39
C GLY A 146 -12.94 -6.95 7.11
N ASN A 147 -14.13 -7.05 6.53
CA ASN A 147 -15.37 -6.62 7.19
C ASN A 147 -15.91 -7.79 8.04
N LYS A 148 -16.06 -7.59 9.34
CA LYS A 148 -16.54 -8.58 10.32
C LYS A 148 -17.90 -9.21 9.95
N ASN A 149 -18.68 -8.57 9.07
CA ASN A 149 -20.02 -8.97 8.66
C ASN A 149 -20.08 -9.71 7.31
N LYS A 150 -18.94 -10.03 6.69
CA LYS A 150 -18.91 -10.79 5.43
C LYS A 150 -17.97 -11.98 5.57
N PRO A 151 -18.24 -13.10 4.88
CA PRO A 151 -17.33 -14.24 4.92
C PRO A 151 -15.92 -13.74 4.57
N LYS A 152 -14.95 -14.14 5.39
CA LYS A 152 -13.53 -13.91 5.15
C LYS A 152 -13.18 -14.58 3.83
N THR A 153 -13.35 -13.89 2.74
CA THR A 153 -12.70 -14.27 1.51
C THR A 153 -11.26 -13.83 1.65
N SER A 154 -10.44 -14.74 2.13
CA SER A 154 -8.97 -14.62 2.16
C SER A 154 -8.38 -14.58 0.76
N THR A 155 -9.15 -14.09 -0.20
CA THR A 155 -8.74 -14.03 -1.59
C THR A 155 -7.85 -12.81 -1.76
N PRO A 156 -6.65 -12.95 -2.29
CA PRO A 156 -5.77 -11.82 -2.52
C PRO A 156 -6.48 -10.82 -3.43
N ILE A 157 -6.58 -9.58 -2.96
CA ILE A 157 -7.15 -8.45 -3.70
C ILE A 157 -6.31 -8.17 -4.96
N PHE A 158 -5.13 -8.72 -5.04
CA PHE A 158 -4.18 -8.51 -6.11
C PHE A 158 -4.22 -9.62 -7.17
N ASN A 159 -4.32 -9.22 -8.44
CA ASN A 159 -4.07 -10.09 -9.60
C ASN A 159 -2.55 -10.19 -9.81
N PHE A 160 -1.91 -11.27 -9.33
CA PHE A 160 -0.44 -11.40 -9.42
C PHE A 160 0.06 -12.51 -10.34
N PHE A 161 -0.80 -13.17 -11.07
CA PHE A 161 -0.39 -14.25 -11.97
C PHE A 161 -0.91 -14.03 -13.37
#